data_6d167bc92df12a072a5b1d01eb5fc734
#
_entry.id   6d167bc92df12a072a5b1d01eb5fc734
#
_cell.length_a   1.000
_cell.length_b   1.000
_cell.length_c   1.000
_cell.angle_alpha   90.00
_cell.angle_beta   90.00
_cell.angle_gamma   90.00
#
_symmetry.space_group_name_H-M   'P 1'
#
loop_
_entity.id
_entity.type
_entity.pdbx_description
1 polymer ?
#
loop_
_entity_poly.entity_id
_entity_poly.type
_entity_poly.pdbx_seq_one_letter_code
_entity_poly.pdbx_strand_id
1 'polypeptide(L)'
;MSNPILKITDVTKRFGGIMAVDNINMSVYLGKIQGIIGPNGAGKTTLFNLISGIYKPTLGSIHFCGEDITNLKPHRINEKGIVRTFQNIRLFKNMTILDNVMVGCHNKENEDILDALFKTKRHKVEEQKNKNKALSLLDRVGLIHLRYEMPDSLPYGLRRKLEIARALASNPKLLMLDEPAAGMNEQETIELTEFIQSLKSKDMAIMLIEHDMKLVMSLSDSVYVINHGLKIAEDSPEEIVKDKAVINAYLGEEDV
;
A
#
# COMPACT_ATOMS: atom_id res chain seq x y z
N MET A 1 -23.81 9.21 -3.07
CA MET A 1 -22.58 8.44 -3.41
C MET A 1 -21.41 9.12 -2.72
N SER A 2 -20.55 8.40 -2.01
CA SER A 2 -19.36 8.96 -1.39
C SER A 2 -18.36 9.39 -2.46
N ASN A 3 -17.69 10.54 -2.28
CA ASN A 3 -16.62 10.95 -3.19
C ASN A 3 -15.43 9.99 -3.06
N PRO A 4 -14.78 9.60 -4.17
CA PRO A 4 -13.59 8.78 -4.12
C PRO A 4 -12.43 9.52 -3.45
N ILE A 5 -11.65 8.81 -2.64
CA ILE A 5 -10.44 9.36 -2.03
C ILE A 5 -9.31 9.46 -3.05
N LEU A 6 -9.20 8.48 -3.95
CA LEU A 6 -8.29 8.48 -5.09
C LEU A 6 -9.12 8.38 -6.37
N LYS A 7 -8.85 9.25 -7.34
CA LYS A 7 -9.44 9.22 -8.68
C LYS A 7 -8.34 9.30 -9.72
N ILE A 8 -8.32 8.31 -10.60
CA ILE A 8 -7.43 8.21 -11.75
C ILE A 8 -8.27 8.42 -13.00
N THR A 9 -7.85 9.34 -13.87
CA THR A 9 -8.60 9.70 -15.09
C THR A 9 -7.69 9.66 -16.30
N ASP A 10 -8.00 8.77 -17.25
CA ASP A 10 -7.35 8.58 -18.57
C ASP A 10 -5.82 8.45 -18.48
N VAL A 11 -5.33 7.80 -17.39
CA VAL A 11 -3.90 7.69 -17.13
C VAL A 11 -3.24 6.71 -18.07
N THR A 12 -2.23 7.21 -18.79
CA THR A 12 -1.40 6.44 -19.72
C THR A 12 0.08 6.59 -19.33
N LYS A 13 0.83 5.49 -19.40
CA LYS A 13 2.29 5.48 -19.21
C LYS A 13 2.98 4.73 -20.34
N ARG A 14 3.88 5.43 -21.01
CA ARG A 14 4.76 4.87 -22.06
C ARG A 14 6.22 4.87 -21.59
N PHE A 15 6.93 3.80 -21.91
CA PHE A 15 8.37 3.68 -21.78
C PHE A 15 8.96 3.39 -23.17
N GLY A 16 9.52 4.42 -23.81
CA GLY A 16 9.90 4.32 -25.22
C GLY A 16 8.71 3.93 -26.10
N GLY A 17 8.82 2.79 -26.81
CA GLY A 17 7.74 2.25 -27.64
C GLY A 17 6.71 1.38 -26.91
N ILE A 18 6.93 1.05 -25.65
CA ILE A 18 6.05 0.14 -24.88
C ILE A 18 5.03 0.95 -24.08
N MET A 19 3.75 0.63 -24.25
CA MET A 19 2.66 1.17 -23.46
C MET A 19 2.40 0.24 -22.26
N ALA A 20 2.89 0.64 -21.08
CA ALA A 20 2.80 -0.17 -19.87
C ALA A 20 1.47 -0.01 -19.14
N VAL A 21 0.81 1.15 -19.31
CA VAL A 21 -0.54 1.47 -18.80
C VAL A 21 -1.20 2.34 -19.84
N ASP A 22 -2.42 2.01 -20.23
CA ASP A 22 -3.16 2.70 -21.29
C ASP A 22 -4.58 3.06 -20.85
N ASN A 23 -4.86 4.35 -20.81
CA ASN A 23 -6.18 4.92 -20.54
C ASN A 23 -6.89 4.35 -19.30
N ILE A 24 -6.13 4.18 -18.20
CA ILE A 24 -6.70 3.65 -16.96
C ILE A 24 -7.56 4.70 -16.26
N ASN A 25 -8.77 4.28 -15.92
CA ASN A 25 -9.73 5.01 -15.11
C ASN A 25 -10.08 4.19 -13.88
N MET A 26 -9.89 4.74 -12.66
CA MET A 26 -10.12 4.04 -11.39
C MET A 26 -10.57 5.00 -10.31
N SER A 27 -11.42 4.52 -9.41
CA SER A 27 -11.87 5.25 -8.22
C SER A 27 -11.73 4.37 -6.98
N VAL A 28 -11.06 4.88 -5.93
CA VAL A 28 -10.91 4.18 -4.64
C VAL A 28 -11.64 4.95 -3.57
N TYR A 29 -12.30 4.23 -2.66
CA TYR A 29 -13.17 4.81 -1.63
C TYR A 29 -12.67 4.49 -0.22
N LEU A 30 -12.86 5.42 0.72
CA LEU A 30 -12.57 5.17 2.14
C LEU A 30 -13.37 3.97 2.68
N GLY A 31 -12.77 3.24 3.59
CA GLY A 31 -13.37 2.05 4.19
C GLY A 31 -13.39 0.82 3.31
N LYS A 32 -12.78 0.88 2.12
CA LYS A 32 -12.77 -0.21 1.14
C LYS A 32 -11.36 -0.75 0.92
N ILE A 33 -11.30 -2.04 0.61
CA ILE A 33 -10.11 -2.72 0.11
C ILE A 33 -10.31 -2.96 -1.38
N GLN A 34 -9.46 -2.33 -2.20
CA GLN A 34 -9.43 -2.48 -3.64
C GLN A 34 -8.32 -3.44 -4.04
N GLY A 35 -8.66 -4.63 -4.50
CA GLY A 35 -7.72 -5.57 -5.11
C GLY A 35 -7.36 -5.15 -6.54
N ILE A 36 -6.11 -5.35 -6.93
CA ILE A 36 -5.63 -5.19 -8.30
C ILE A 36 -4.95 -6.49 -8.72
N ILE A 37 -5.49 -7.12 -9.74
CA ILE A 37 -5.00 -8.37 -10.28
C ILE A 37 -4.71 -8.26 -11.78
N GLY A 38 -4.06 -9.26 -12.32
CA GLY A 38 -3.73 -9.41 -13.73
C GLY A 38 -2.47 -10.22 -13.92
N PRO A 39 -2.19 -10.70 -15.13
CA PRO A 39 -0.99 -11.46 -15.45
C PRO A 39 0.32 -10.72 -15.15
N ASN A 40 1.45 -11.44 -15.22
CA ASN A 40 2.78 -10.83 -15.13
C ASN A 40 2.98 -9.86 -16.30
N GLY A 41 3.56 -8.70 -16.02
CA GLY A 41 3.72 -7.66 -17.04
C GLY A 41 2.45 -6.87 -17.40
N ALA A 42 1.29 -7.17 -16.79
CA ALA A 42 0.02 -6.49 -17.09
C ALA A 42 0.00 -4.98 -16.79
N GLY A 43 0.97 -4.45 -16.01
CA GLY A 43 1.04 -3.02 -15.68
C GLY A 43 0.70 -2.67 -14.22
N LYS A 44 0.40 -3.65 -13.36
CA LYS A 44 0.02 -3.45 -11.95
C LYS A 44 1.03 -2.61 -11.16
N THR A 45 2.29 -3.03 -11.15
CA THR A 45 3.38 -2.30 -10.45
C THR A 45 3.62 -0.92 -11.08
N THR A 46 3.43 -0.77 -12.40
CA THR A 46 3.51 0.53 -13.06
C THR A 46 2.41 1.46 -12.57
N LEU A 47 1.18 0.98 -12.41
CA LEU A 47 0.08 1.76 -11.83
C LEU A 47 0.38 2.19 -10.39
N PHE A 48 0.90 1.30 -9.54
CA PHE A 48 1.34 1.66 -8.18
C PHE A 48 2.47 2.70 -8.18
N ASN A 49 3.42 2.58 -9.12
CA ASN A 49 4.51 3.56 -9.27
C ASN A 49 3.98 4.94 -9.71
N LEU A 50 2.93 5.00 -10.52
CA LEU A 50 2.26 6.24 -10.93
C LEU A 50 1.55 6.89 -9.73
N ILE A 51 0.76 6.13 -8.96
CA ILE A 51 0.03 6.63 -7.79
C ILE A 51 0.99 7.14 -6.71
N SER A 52 2.11 6.43 -6.49
CA SER A 52 3.12 6.81 -5.49
C SER A 52 4.12 7.87 -5.98
N GLY A 53 3.99 8.38 -7.22
CA GLY A 53 4.83 9.43 -7.78
C GLY A 53 6.25 9.02 -8.15
N ILE A 54 6.55 7.70 -8.13
CA ILE A 54 7.84 7.16 -8.63
C ILE A 54 7.93 7.38 -10.14
N TYR A 55 6.81 7.18 -10.86
CA TYR A 55 6.68 7.54 -12.26
C TYR A 55 5.67 8.68 -12.43
N LYS A 56 5.90 9.51 -13.43
CA LYS A 56 4.92 10.49 -13.90
C LYS A 56 4.13 9.86 -15.04
N PRO A 57 2.81 10.06 -15.12
CA PRO A 57 2.03 9.63 -16.27
C PRO A 57 2.48 10.38 -17.54
N THR A 58 2.28 9.76 -18.70
CA THR A 58 2.49 10.40 -19.99
C THR A 58 1.27 11.25 -20.36
N LEU A 59 0.08 10.75 -20.03
CA LEU A 59 -1.21 11.42 -20.21
C LEU A 59 -2.10 11.14 -19.00
N GLY A 60 -3.17 11.93 -18.86
CA GLY A 60 -4.16 11.77 -17.79
C GLY A 60 -3.78 12.45 -16.48
N SER A 61 -4.59 12.23 -15.45
CA SER A 61 -4.42 12.87 -14.14
C SER A 61 -4.77 11.95 -12.99
N ILE A 62 -4.14 12.21 -11.83
CA ILE A 62 -4.37 11.49 -10.58
C ILE A 62 -4.73 12.51 -9.49
N HIS A 63 -5.91 12.34 -8.88
CA HIS A 63 -6.38 13.20 -7.80
C HIS A 63 -6.52 12.40 -6.52
N PHE A 64 -6.07 12.96 -5.40
CA PHE A 64 -6.18 12.38 -4.07
C PHE A 64 -6.80 13.38 -3.11
N CYS A 65 -7.87 13.00 -2.40
CA CYS A 65 -8.67 13.89 -1.56
C CYS A 65 -9.14 15.16 -2.31
N GLY A 66 -9.40 15.06 -3.61
CA GLY A 66 -9.80 16.17 -4.47
C GLY A 66 -8.65 17.05 -5.00
N GLU A 67 -7.41 16.83 -4.55
CA GLU A 67 -6.23 17.58 -5.00
C GLU A 67 -5.49 16.82 -6.12
N ASP A 68 -4.97 17.54 -7.11
CA ASP A 68 -4.13 16.99 -8.16
C ASP A 68 -2.74 16.62 -7.60
N ILE A 69 -2.40 15.33 -7.71
CA ILE A 69 -1.10 14.78 -7.30
C ILE A 69 -0.25 14.29 -8.48
N THR A 70 -0.70 14.48 -9.71
CA THR A 70 -0.17 13.87 -10.95
C THR A 70 1.33 14.02 -11.10
N ASN A 71 1.87 15.18 -10.73
CA ASN A 71 3.29 15.51 -10.92
C ASN A 71 4.07 15.66 -9.61
N LEU A 72 3.47 15.31 -8.48
CA LEU A 72 4.12 15.41 -7.18
C LEU A 72 5.23 14.36 -7.03
N LYS A 73 6.24 14.71 -6.22
CA LYS A 73 7.31 13.78 -5.83
C LYS A 73 6.80 12.80 -4.76
N PRO A 74 7.40 11.59 -4.63
CA PRO A 74 6.93 10.57 -3.68
C PRO A 74 6.79 11.06 -2.24
N HIS A 75 7.73 11.86 -1.71
CA HIS A 75 7.63 12.39 -0.35
C HIS A 75 6.41 13.30 -0.16
N ARG A 76 6.07 14.16 -1.15
CA ARG A 76 4.87 15.00 -1.10
C ARG A 76 3.57 14.20 -1.16
N ILE A 77 3.56 13.12 -1.92
CA ILE A 77 2.41 12.19 -1.97
C ILE A 77 2.27 11.47 -0.61
N ASN A 78 3.37 11.07 0.00
CA ASN A 78 3.38 10.46 1.33
C ASN A 78 2.84 11.44 2.40
N GLU A 79 3.28 12.69 2.41
CA GLU A 79 2.77 13.76 3.29
C GLU A 79 1.26 13.96 3.17
N LYS A 80 0.67 13.76 1.99
CA LYS A 80 -0.78 13.81 1.77
C LYS A 80 -1.53 12.60 2.33
N GLY A 81 -0.82 11.52 2.70
CA GLY A 81 -1.38 10.33 3.33
C GLY A 81 -1.51 9.11 2.40
N ILE A 82 -0.78 9.07 1.29
CA ILE A 82 -0.61 7.84 0.51
C ILE A 82 0.69 7.16 0.95
N VAL A 83 0.59 5.96 1.50
CA VAL A 83 1.74 5.19 1.96
C VAL A 83 1.78 3.84 1.27
N ARG A 84 2.96 3.42 0.82
CA ARG A 84 3.17 2.16 0.12
C ARG A 84 4.20 1.30 0.84
N THR A 85 3.92 0.01 0.99
CA THR A 85 4.93 -1.01 1.24
C THR A 85 5.51 -1.47 -0.10
N PHE A 86 6.69 -2.10 -0.07
CA PHE A 86 7.33 -2.62 -1.28
C PHE A 86 7.34 -4.13 -1.26
N GLN A 87 7.41 -4.76 -2.44
CA GLN A 87 7.52 -6.21 -2.58
C GLN A 87 8.67 -6.77 -1.72
N ASN A 88 9.87 -6.17 -1.82
CA ASN A 88 10.97 -6.50 -0.92
C ASN A 88 10.88 -5.69 0.37
N ILE A 89 10.85 -6.37 1.50
CA ILE A 89 10.79 -5.75 2.84
C ILE A 89 11.95 -4.78 3.03
N ARG A 90 11.64 -3.52 3.36
CA ARG A 90 12.62 -2.46 3.58
C ARG A 90 12.59 -2.00 5.02
N LEU A 91 13.19 -2.77 5.94
CA LEU A 91 13.38 -2.39 7.33
C LEU A 91 14.79 -1.83 7.56
N PHE A 92 14.91 -0.95 8.53
CA PHE A 92 16.21 -0.43 8.98
C PHE A 92 16.87 -1.48 9.88
N LYS A 93 17.84 -2.21 9.35
CA LYS A 93 18.47 -3.35 10.02
C LYS A 93 19.23 -2.99 11.31
N ASN A 94 19.75 -1.76 11.37
CA ASN A 94 20.53 -1.23 12.49
C ASN A 94 19.67 -0.44 13.52
N MET A 95 18.35 -0.60 13.44
CA MET A 95 17.39 0.01 14.35
C MET A 95 16.55 -1.08 15.00
N THR A 96 16.13 -0.87 16.24
CA THR A 96 15.21 -1.80 16.91
C THR A 96 13.85 -1.87 16.21
N ILE A 97 13.06 -2.88 16.54
CA ILE A 97 11.68 -3.03 16.06
C ILE A 97 10.86 -1.77 16.42
N LEU A 98 11.02 -1.23 17.64
CA LEU A 98 10.36 0.01 18.05
C LEU A 98 10.81 1.21 17.23
N ASP A 99 12.13 1.37 17.04
CA ASP A 99 12.66 2.52 16.28
C ASP A 99 12.21 2.49 14.82
N ASN A 100 12.12 1.30 14.21
CA ASN A 100 11.56 1.15 12.88
C ASN A 100 10.14 1.71 12.76
N VAL A 101 9.27 1.46 13.75
CA VAL A 101 7.90 2.00 13.75
C VAL A 101 7.91 3.49 14.06
N MET A 102 8.77 3.95 14.98
CA MET A 102 8.89 5.37 15.33
C MET A 102 9.30 6.24 14.13
N VAL A 103 10.17 5.75 13.23
CA VAL A 103 10.49 6.45 11.96
C VAL A 103 9.22 6.78 11.17
N GLY A 104 8.23 5.89 11.15
CA GLY A 104 6.95 6.14 10.47
C GLY A 104 6.10 7.24 11.12
N CYS A 105 6.35 7.59 12.40
CA CYS A 105 5.62 8.65 13.09
C CYS A 105 6.08 10.06 12.69
N HIS A 106 7.32 10.23 12.19
CA HIS A 106 7.94 11.54 11.91
C HIS A 106 7.55 12.16 10.56
N ASN A 107 6.41 11.81 9.99
CA ASN A 107 6.03 12.18 8.62
C ASN A 107 5.33 13.55 8.51
N LYS A 108 5.52 14.49 9.44
CA LYS A 108 4.86 15.80 9.41
C LYS A 108 5.84 16.96 9.38
N GLU A 109 5.60 17.90 8.46
CA GLU A 109 6.33 19.16 8.18
C GLU A 109 6.55 20.12 9.39
N ASN A 110 6.17 19.75 10.62
CA ASN A 110 6.11 20.66 11.77
C ASN A 110 7.14 20.40 12.87
N GLU A 111 8.15 19.57 12.64
CA GLU A 111 9.28 19.55 13.56
C GLU A 111 10.25 20.67 13.15
N ASP A 112 10.15 21.81 13.85
CA ASP A 112 11.20 22.84 13.79
C ASP A 112 12.53 22.17 14.18
N ILE A 113 13.48 22.18 13.26
CA ILE A 113 14.84 21.64 13.48
C ILE A 113 15.44 22.22 14.78
N LEU A 114 15.06 23.45 15.12
CA LEU A 114 15.44 24.13 16.35
C LEU A 114 14.83 23.47 17.60
N ASP A 115 13.55 23.03 17.55
CA ASP A 115 12.90 22.34 18.66
C ASP A 115 13.54 20.98 18.96
N ALA A 116 13.94 20.25 17.91
CA ALA A 116 14.69 19.00 18.04
C ALA A 116 16.10 19.21 18.62
N LEU A 117 16.81 20.26 18.15
CA LEU A 117 18.16 20.60 18.60
C LEU A 117 18.19 21.03 20.09
N PHE A 118 17.20 21.81 20.53
CA PHE A 118 17.13 22.29 21.92
C PHE A 118 16.37 21.38 22.88
N LYS A 119 15.87 20.21 22.41
CA LYS A 119 15.10 19.23 23.22
C LYS A 119 14.01 19.90 24.06
N THR A 120 13.23 20.78 23.48
CA THR A 120 12.22 21.56 24.18
C THR A 120 11.18 20.66 24.86
N LYS A 121 10.42 21.22 25.83
CA LYS A 121 9.32 20.47 26.45
C LYS A 121 8.31 19.94 25.43
N ARG A 122 8.07 20.71 24.35
CA ARG A 122 7.18 20.34 23.25
C ARG A 122 7.71 19.10 22.51
N HIS A 123 9.00 19.10 22.15
CA HIS A 123 9.65 17.94 21.51
C HIS A 123 9.54 16.66 22.35
N LYS A 124 9.81 16.74 23.69
CA LYS A 124 9.67 15.58 24.60
C LYS A 124 8.24 15.03 24.66
N VAL A 125 7.23 15.90 24.67
CA VAL A 125 5.83 15.48 24.68
C VAL A 125 5.46 14.79 23.36
N GLU A 126 5.93 15.31 22.23
CA GLU A 126 5.69 14.74 20.90
C GLU A 126 6.41 13.41 20.71
N GLU A 127 7.66 13.31 21.13
CA GLU A 127 8.43 12.06 21.17
C GLU A 127 7.71 10.98 22.00
N GLN A 128 7.23 11.33 23.21
CA GLN A 128 6.47 10.39 24.03
C GLN A 128 5.15 9.96 23.39
N LYS A 129 4.45 10.86 22.69
CA LYS A 129 3.24 10.55 21.94
C LYS A 129 3.53 9.59 20.77
N ASN A 130 4.60 9.86 20.02
CA ASN A 130 5.03 9.01 18.91
C ASN A 130 5.47 7.61 19.42
N LYS A 131 6.17 7.56 20.57
CA LYS A 131 6.54 6.30 21.22
C LYS A 131 5.31 5.50 21.65
N ASN A 132 4.34 6.13 22.30
CA ASN A 132 3.11 5.46 22.73
C ASN A 132 2.32 4.93 21.52
N LYS A 133 2.26 5.69 20.42
CA LYS A 133 1.65 5.27 19.17
C LYS A 133 2.39 4.06 18.57
N ALA A 134 3.72 4.10 18.51
CA ALA A 134 4.52 2.99 18.01
C ALA A 134 4.32 1.72 18.84
N LEU A 135 4.27 1.84 20.18
CA LEU A 135 3.99 0.72 21.07
C LEU A 135 2.60 0.12 20.84
N SER A 136 1.57 0.97 20.67
CA SER A 136 0.21 0.50 20.35
C SER A 136 0.15 -0.23 19.01
N LEU A 137 0.89 0.23 17.99
CA LEU A 137 0.97 -0.46 16.70
C LEU A 137 1.72 -1.78 16.82
N LEU A 138 2.79 -1.83 17.61
CA LEU A 138 3.53 -3.08 17.88
C LEU A 138 2.67 -4.10 18.63
N ASP A 139 1.85 -3.65 19.58
CA ASP A 139 0.90 -4.51 20.28
C ASP A 139 -0.12 -5.10 19.28
N ARG A 140 -0.67 -4.27 18.41
CA ARG A 140 -1.62 -4.69 17.36
C ARG A 140 -1.07 -5.75 16.40
N VAL A 141 0.25 -5.74 16.13
CA VAL A 141 0.92 -6.76 15.28
C VAL A 141 1.56 -7.90 16.08
N GLY A 142 1.38 -7.93 17.41
CA GLY A 142 1.91 -8.96 18.29
C GLY A 142 3.42 -8.87 18.55
N LEU A 143 4.06 -7.73 18.27
CA LEU A 143 5.52 -7.55 18.36
C LEU A 143 5.99 -6.73 19.58
N ILE A 144 5.08 -6.34 20.48
CA ILE A 144 5.43 -5.46 21.61
C ILE A 144 6.48 -6.06 22.54
N HIS A 145 6.48 -7.37 22.71
CA HIS A 145 7.43 -8.09 23.56
C HIS A 145 8.84 -8.16 22.94
N LEU A 146 8.94 -8.01 21.61
CA LEU A 146 10.21 -8.00 20.85
C LEU A 146 10.68 -6.58 20.50
N ARG A 147 10.08 -5.53 21.06
CA ARG A 147 10.27 -4.13 20.64
C ARG A 147 11.71 -3.63 20.63
N TYR A 148 12.59 -4.22 21.44
CA TYR A 148 14.02 -3.87 21.53
C TYR A 148 14.93 -4.78 20.72
N GLU A 149 14.38 -5.82 20.10
CA GLU A 149 15.11 -6.72 19.21
C GLU A 149 15.35 -6.05 17.85
N MET A 150 16.28 -6.63 17.07
CA MET A 150 16.55 -6.20 15.70
C MET A 150 15.60 -6.91 14.72
N PRO A 151 15.20 -6.26 13.61
CA PRO A 151 14.29 -6.85 12.63
C PRO A 151 14.77 -8.18 12.05
N ASP A 152 16.08 -8.36 11.92
CA ASP A 152 16.67 -9.58 11.35
C ASP A 152 16.47 -10.83 12.23
N SER A 153 16.13 -10.68 13.52
CA SER A 153 15.74 -11.79 14.39
C SER A 153 14.34 -12.33 14.12
N LEU A 154 13.50 -11.58 13.38
CA LEU A 154 12.12 -11.97 13.12
C LEU A 154 11.99 -12.95 11.96
N PRO A 155 11.05 -13.93 12.01
CA PRO A 155 10.55 -14.64 10.87
C PRO A 155 10.01 -13.71 9.78
N TYR A 156 9.96 -14.19 8.53
CA TYR A 156 9.60 -13.36 7.38
C TYR A 156 8.20 -12.71 7.52
N GLY A 157 7.19 -13.48 7.91
CA GLY A 157 5.83 -12.98 8.13
C GLY A 157 5.76 -11.86 9.17
N LEU A 158 6.52 -11.97 10.27
CA LEU A 158 6.58 -10.91 11.29
C LEU A 158 7.33 -9.66 10.82
N ARG A 159 8.36 -9.80 9.96
CA ARG A 159 9.00 -8.65 9.31
C ARG A 159 8.01 -7.89 8.42
N ARG A 160 7.14 -8.60 7.70
CA ARG A 160 6.10 -7.97 6.88
C ARG A 160 5.08 -7.23 7.74
N LYS A 161 4.59 -7.85 8.83
CA LYS A 161 3.71 -7.19 9.79
C LYS A 161 4.36 -5.93 10.40
N LEU A 162 5.66 -5.97 10.70
CA LEU A 162 6.44 -4.80 11.16
C LEU A 162 6.52 -3.69 10.10
N GLU A 163 6.75 -4.04 8.83
CA GLU A 163 6.77 -3.05 7.74
C GLU A 163 5.41 -2.35 7.57
N ILE A 164 4.31 -3.12 7.66
CA ILE A 164 2.95 -2.55 7.63
C ILE A 164 2.70 -1.68 8.87
N ALA A 165 3.13 -2.10 10.08
CA ALA A 165 3.02 -1.29 11.28
C ALA A 165 3.76 0.05 11.15
N ARG A 166 4.95 0.06 10.55
CA ARG A 166 5.68 1.29 10.24
C ARG A 166 4.92 2.17 9.24
N ALA A 167 4.31 1.59 8.21
CA ALA A 167 3.48 2.32 7.26
C ALA A 167 2.26 2.96 7.94
N LEU A 168 1.59 2.23 8.84
CA LEU A 168 0.45 2.72 9.62
C LEU A 168 0.83 3.84 10.59
N ALA A 169 2.09 3.91 11.03
CA ALA A 169 2.57 4.93 11.95
C ALA A 169 2.45 6.36 11.40
N SER A 170 2.42 6.53 10.08
CA SER A 170 2.19 7.83 9.43
C SER A 170 0.71 8.25 9.35
N ASN A 171 -0.25 7.44 9.84
CA ASN A 171 -1.70 7.63 9.70
C ASN A 171 -2.15 7.78 8.24
N PRO A 172 -1.90 6.78 7.38
CA PRO A 172 -2.27 6.88 5.97
C PRO A 172 -3.79 6.97 5.80
N LYS A 173 -4.23 7.74 4.81
CA LYS A 173 -5.61 7.69 4.28
C LYS A 173 -5.74 6.62 3.18
N LEU A 174 -4.63 6.31 2.49
CA LEU A 174 -4.52 5.23 1.52
C LEU A 174 -3.25 4.41 1.81
N LEU A 175 -3.45 3.15 2.17
CA LEU A 175 -2.37 2.18 2.33
C LEU A 175 -2.30 1.31 1.06
N MET A 176 -1.13 1.31 0.42
CA MET A 176 -0.87 0.52 -0.78
C MET A 176 0.04 -0.65 -0.42
N LEU A 177 -0.45 -1.88 -0.57
CA LEU A 177 0.26 -3.12 -0.28
C LEU A 177 0.67 -3.80 -1.59
N ASP A 178 1.97 -3.94 -1.82
CA ASP A 178 2.53 -4.51 -3.03
C ASP A 178 3.04 -5.93 -2.75
N GLU A 179 2.28 -6.93 -3.18
CA GLU A 179 2.53 -8.36 -2.98
C GLU A 179 2.91 -8.69 -1.51
N PRO A 180 2.05 -8.34 -0.54
CA PRO A 180 2.42 -8.47 0.87
C PRO A 180 2.63 -9.93 1.33
N ALA A 181 2.01 -10.92 0.68
CA ALA A 181 2.15 -12.34 1.01
C ALA A 181 3.25 -13.07 0.21
N ALA A 182 3.96 -12.37 -0.70
CA ALA A 182 5.00 -13.01 -1.51
C ALA A 182 6.07 -13.70 -0.65
N GLY A 183 6.32 -14.99 -0.90
CA GLY A 183 7.30 -15.79 -0.17
C GLY A 183 6.87 -16.32 1.20
N MET A 184 5.60 -16.17 1.56
CA MET A 184 5.01 -16.72 2.79
C MET A 184 4.50 -18.14 2.58
N ASN A 185 4.51 -18.93 3.65
CA ASN A 185 3.78 -20.20 3.69
C ASN A 185 2.27 -19.95 3.92
N GLU A 186 1.45 -21.01 3.80
CA GLU A 186 -0.01 -20.90 3.90
C GLU A 186 -0.46 -20.32 5.25
N GLN A 187 0.14 -20.77 6.36
CA GLN A 187 -0.19 -20.26 7.69
C GLN A 187 0.13 -18.78 7.87
N GLU A 188 1.32 -18.35 7.42
CA GLU A 188 1.72 -16.95 7.45
C GLU A 188 0.81 -16.07 6.58
N THR A 189 0.36 -16.61 5.43
CA THR A 189 -0.59 -15.94 4.53
C THR A 189 -1.95 -15.75 5.19
N ILE A 190 -2.48 -16.76 5.87
CA ILE A 190 -3.74 -16.67 6.64
C ILE A 190 -3.63 -15.58 7.71
N GLU A 191 -2.58 -15.63 8.54
CA GLU A 191 -2.36 -14.65 9.60
C GLU A 191 -2.18 -13.22 9.08
N LEU A 192 -1.53 -13.05 7.93
CA LEU A 192 -1.41 -11.75 7.27
C LEU A 192 -2.76 -11.27 6.74
N THR A 193 -3.55 -12.17 6.16
CA THR A 193 -4.89 -11.90 5.64
C THR A 193 -5.81 -11.38 6.75
N GLU A 194 -5.87 -12.09 7.87
CA GLU A 194 -6.63 -11.68 9.06
C GLU A 194 -6.17 -10.32 9.59
N PHE A 195 -4.85 -10.12 9.62
CA PHE A 195 -4.27 -8.84 10.04
C PHE A 195 -4.70 -7.71 9.10
N ILE A 196 -4.55 -7.85 7.77
CA ILE A 196 -4.96 -6.83 6.80
C ILE A 196 -6.47 -6.55 6.92
N GLN A 197 -7.31 -7.59 7.07
CA GLN A 197 -8.74 -7.45 7.28
C GLN A 197 -9.03 -6.62 8.55
N SER A 198 -8.28 -6.83 9.63
CA SER A 198 -8.41 -6.06 10.88
C SER A 198 -8.04 -4.58 10.74
N LEU A 199 -7.30 -4.19 9.69
CA LEU A 199 -6.92 -2.80 9.41
C LEU A 199 -8.07 -2.00 8.79
N LYS A 200 -9.10 -2.66 8.25
CA LYS A 200 -10.23 -1.99 7.60
C LYS A 200 -10.90 -1.01 8.55
N SER A 201 -10.97 0.24 8.16
CA SER A 201 -11.58 1.32 8.94
C SER A 201 -12.21 2.34 8.00
N LYS A 202 -13.21 3.09 8.49
CA LYS A 202 -13.90 4.13 7.66
C LYS A 202 -12.99 5.29 7.24
N ASP A 203 -11.83 5.44 7.88
CA ASP A 203 -10.93 6.60 7.67
C ASP A 203 -9.74 6.26 6.76
N MET A 204 -9.61 5.00 6.33
CA MET A 204 -8.53 4.52 5.49
C MET A 204 -9.04 3.63 4.37
N ALA A 205 -8.50 3.81 3.16
CA ALA A 205 -8.62 2.88 2.06
C ALA A 205 -7.37 1.99 1.98
N ILE A 206 -7.52 0.78 1.47
CA ILE A 206 -6.40 -0.13 1.20
C ILE A 206 -6.44 -0.48 -0.29
N MET A 207 -5.30 -0.40 -0.96
CA MET A 207 -5.09 -0.97 -2.29
C MET A 207 -4.10 -2.12 -2.18
N LEU A 208 -4.41 -3.23 -2.83
CA LEU A 208 -3.66 -4.47 -2.74
C LEU A 208 -3.33 -4.99 -4.14
N ILE A 209 -2.04 -5.20 -4.44
CA ILE A 209 -1.62 -6.04 -5.57
C ILE A 209 -1.22 -7.40 -5.01
N GLU A 210 -1.75 -8.47 -5.58
CA GLU A 210 -1.38 -9.85 -5.25
C GLU A 210 -1.54 -10.78 -6.45
N HIS A 211 -0.80 -11.90 -6.41
CA HIS A 211 -0.92 -12.99 -7.37
C HIS A 211 -1.79 -14.14 -6.84
N ASP A 212 -1.90 -14.27 -5.51
CA ASP A 212 -2.79 -15.25 -4.90
C ASP A 212 -4.24 -14.76 -4.99
N MET A 213 -4.96 -15.39 -5.93
CA MET A 213 -6.38 -15.10 -6.17
C MET A 213 -7.23 -15.34 -4.92
N LYS A 214 -6.93 -16.39 -4.12
CA LYS A 214 -7.71 -16.70 -2.91
C LYS A 214 -7.60 -15.58 -1.90
N LEU A 215 -6.38 -15.06 -1.70
CA LEU A 215 -6.12 -13.92 -0.81
C LEU A 215 -6.87 -12.68 -1.29
N VAL A 216 -6.75 -12.31 -2.57
CA VAL A 216 -7.42 -11.12 -3.11
C VAL A 216 -8.92 -11.23 -2.96
N MET A 217 -9.52 -12.39 -3.33
CA MET A 217 -10.96 -12.60 -3.25
C MET A 217 -11.48 -12.58 -1.81
N SER A 218 -10.67 -13.02 -0.84
CA SER A 218 -11.08 -13.02 0.58
C SER A 218 -11.00 -11.65 1.25
N LEU A 219 -10.12 -10.74 0.74
CA LEU A 219 -9.87 -9.44 1.35
C LEU A 219 -10.63 -8.29 0.70
N SER A 220 -10.81 -8.36 -0.62
CA SER A 220 -11.22 -7.19 -1.41
C SER A 220 -12.73 -6.96 -1.35
N ASP A 221 -13.13 -5.70 -1.28
CA ASP A 221 -14.53 -5.29 -1.51
C ASP A 221 -14.83 -5.16 -3.01
N SER A 222 -13.78 -4.87 -3.81
CA SER A 222 -13.84 -4.71 -5.26
C SER A 222 -12.49 -5.10 -5.85
N VAL A 223 -12.51 -5.70 -7.02
CA VAL A 223 -11.29 -6.15 -7.73
C VAL A 223 -11.22 -5.47 -9.09
N TYR A 224 -10.07 -4.85 -9.36
CA TYR A 224 -9.74 -4.21 -10.63
C TYR A 224 -8.77 -5.11 -11.40
N VAL A 225 -9.13 -5.49 -12.60
CA VAL A 225 -8.35 -6.43 -13.41
C VAL A 225 -7.66 -5.68 -14.55
N ILE A 226 -6.34 -5.81 -14.60
CA ILE A 226 -5.50 -5.22 -15.66
C ILE A 226 -4.90 -6.33 -16.52
N ASN A 227 -4.96 -6.18 -17.83
CA ASN A 227 -4.21 -7.00 -18.77
C ASN A 227 -3.63 -6.13 -19.88
N HIS A 228 -2.34 -6.34 -20.24
CA HIS A 228 -1.61 -5.56 -21.26
C HIS A 228 -1.77 -4.03 -21.11
N GLY A 229 -1.77 -3.53 -19.87
CA GLY A 229 -1.91 -2.11 -19.55
C GLY A 229 -3.34 -1.57 -19.61
N LEU A 230 -4.33 -2.38 -19.95
CA LEU A 230 -5.74 -2.00 -20.08
C LEU A 230 -6.57 -2.55 -18.91
N LYS A 231 -7.61 -1.83 -18.52
CA LYS A 231 -8.66 -2.35 -17.64
C LYS A 231 -9.51 -3.34 -18.44
N ILE A 232 -9.65 -4.57 -17.94
CA ILE A 232 -10.54 -5.56 -18.57
C ILE A 232 -11.81 -5.80 -17.74
N ALA A 233 -11.75 -5.66 -16.42
CA ALA A 233 -12.91 -5.78 -15.54
C ALA A 233 -12.74 -4.98 -14.25
N GLU A 234 -13.85 -4.65 -13.59
CA GLU A 234 -13.90 -4.14 -12.21
C GLU A 234 -15.26 -4.46 -11.60
N ASP A 235 -15.26 -5.30 -10.57
CA ASP A 235 -16.49 -5.71 -9.89
C ASP A 235 -16.18 -6.33 -8.51
N SER A 236 -17.20 -6.86 -7.84
CA SER A 236 -17.03 -7.67 -6.63
C SER A 236 -16.23 -8.95 -6.92
N PRO A 237 -15.54 -9.51 -5.91
CA PRO A 237 -14.79 -10.77 -6.07
C PRO A 237 -15.63 -11.89 -6.70
N GLU A 238 -16.90 -12.02 -6.31
CA GLU A 238 -17.81 -13.07 -6.78
C GLU A 238 -18.14 -12.95 -8.27
N GLU A 239 -18.18 -11.73 -8.82
CA GLU A 239 -18.45 -11.50 -10.24
C GLU A 239 -17.18 -11.62 -11.08
N ILE A 240 -16.03 -11.18 -10.56
CA ILE A 240 -14.74 -11.29 -11.24
C ILE A 240 -14.36 -12.73 -11.56
N VAL A 241 -14.61 -13.70 -10.66
CA VAL A 241 -14.29 -15.11 -10.90
C VAL A 241 -15.14 -15.75 -12.01
N LYS A 242 -16.26 -15.11 -12.39
CA LYS A 242 -17.17 -15.57 -13.45
C LYS A 242 -16.94 -14.87 -14.78
N ASP A 243 -16.17 -13.76 -14.76
CA ASP A 243 -15.94 -12.95 -15.94
C ASP A 243 -15.08 -13.67 -16.97
N LYS A 244 -15.65 -13.87 -18.16
CA LYS A 244 -14.97 -14.61 -19.24
C LYS A 244 -13.70 -13.91 -19.74
N ALA A 245 -13.66 -12.56 -19.74
CA ALA A 245 -12.48 -11.82 -20.15
C ALA A 245 -11.33 -12.02 -19.14
N VAL A 246 -11.67 -12.06 -17.85
CA VAL A 246 -10.71 -12.35 -16.78
C VAL A 246 -10.19 -13.79 -16.88
N ILE A 247 -11.08 -14.76 -17.02
CA ILE A 247 -10.72 -16.18 -17.16
C ILE A 247 -9.77 -16.36 -18.38
N ASN A 248 -10.12 -15.80 -19.52
CA ASN A 248 -9.30 -15.90 -20.73
C ASN A 248 -7.94 -15.22 -20.60
N ALA A 249 -7.84 -14.13 -19.84
CA ALA A 249 -6.57 -13.43 -19.59
C ALA A 249 -5.57 -14.28 -18.77
N TYR A 250 -6.08 -15.16 -17.92
CA TYR A 250 -5.24 -16.07 -17.11
C TYR A 250 -4.99 -17.42 -17.79
N LEU A 251 -5.99 -17.97 -18.52
CA LEU A 251 -5.84 -19.26 -19.23
C LEU A 251 -5.06 -19.13 -20.55
N GLY A 252 -5.12 -17.98 -21.21
CA GLY A 252 -4.42 -17.76 -22.48
C GLY A 252 -2.90 -17.65 -22.38
N GLU A 253 -2.33 -17.61 -21.17
CA GLU A 253 -0.89 -17.63 -20.93
C GLU A 253 -0.32 -19.04 -20.73
N GLU A 254 -1.15 -20.08 -20.56
CA GLU A 254 -0.71 -21.46 -20.35
C GLU A 254 -0.44 -22.23 -21.67
N ASP A 255 -0.79 -21.67 -22.84
CA ASP A 255 -0.72 -22.34 -24.16
C ASP A 255 0.37 -21.79 -25.09
N VAL A 256 1.48 -21.20 -24.56
CA VAL A 256 2.63 -20.78 -25.42
C VAL A 256 3.97 -21.27 -24.88
#